data_26f4da8ff1041be518fb6f1c65794bbe
#
_entry.id   26f4da8ff1041be518fb6f1c65794bbe
#
_cell.length_a   1.000
_cell.length_b   1.000
_cell.length_c   1.000
_cell.angle_alpha   90.00
_cell.angle_beta   90.00
_cell.angle_gamma   90.00
#
_symmetry.space_group_name_H-M   'P 1'
#
loop_
_entity.id
_entity.type
_entity.pdbx_description
1 polymer ?
#
loop_
_entity_poly.entity_id
_entity_poly.type
_entity_poly.pdbx_seq_one_letter_code
_entity_poly.pdbx_strand_id
1 'polypeptide(L)'
;MSFTNTLRASALAASLILALGMAVAPTPAAAAPATGNTVFKVILQPVTLLYYYKEVDLTIPSGVLLKLAGGQPAALGVQTLTASGGSSSTLSASLTSPAGAVAAGISGAALTLSNFWAVRSITTAGSGNTTVSVSFKSSTASTSATLTGTTSGSTSTIALSNLATSNGSFTGTGLGGTPQTGNVTMNMDLSNAATADTYAGATIYITATST
;
A
#
# COMPACT_ATOMS: atom_id res chain seq x y z
N MET A 1 -27.00 -3.48 -36.88
CA MET A 1 -27.38 -4.86 -36.55
C MET A 1 -28.83 -4.85 -36.11
N SER A 2 -29.69 -5.47 -36.92
CA SER A 2 -31.15 -5.41 -36.82
C SER A 2 -31.66 -6.51 -35.90
N PHE A 3 -32.43 -6.17 -34.87
CA PHE A 3 -33.16 -7.14 -34.06
C PHE A 3 -34.54 -7.37 -34.64
N THR A 4 -34.75 -8.52 -35.24
CA THR A 4 -36.05 -8.96 -35.75
C THR A 4 -36.84 -9.66 -34.63
N ASN A 5 -37.88 -8.99 -34.13
CA ASN A 5 -38.89 -9.58 -33.27
C ASN A 5 -39.85 -10.46 -34.11
N THR A 6 -39.83 -11.76 -33.92
CA THR A 6 -40.84 -12.67 -34.46
C THR A 6 -41.91 -12.90 -33.43
N LEU A 7 -43.01 -12.16 -33.54
CA LEU A 7 -44.30 -12.47 -32.92
C LEU A 7 -44.96 -13.59 -33.73
N ARG A 8 -45.10 -14.77 -33.14
CA ARG A 8 -45.98 -15.83 -33.68
C ARG A 8 -47.36 -15.73 -33.04
N ALA A 9 -48.30 -15.25 -33.84
CA ALA A 9 -49.72 -15.34 -33.55
C ALA A 9 -50.21 -16.76 -33.90
N SER A 10 -50.75 -17.47 -32.92
CA SER A 10 -51.42 -18.75 -33.13
C SER A 10 -52.91 -18.50 -33.25
N ALA A 11 -53.49 -18.89 -34.42
CA ALA A 11 -54.87 -18.69 -34.78
C ALA A 11 -55.80 -19.60 -33.97
N LEU A 12 -56.92 -19.05 -33.55
CA LEU A 12 -58.08 -19.72 -32.98
C LEU A 12 -58.79 -20.59 -34.03
N ALA A 13 -59.00 -21.86 -33.68
CA ALA A 13 -60.03 -22.65 -34.30
C ALA A 13 -61.29 -22.64 -33.40
N ALA A 14 -62.35 -22.03 -33.88
CA ALA A 14 -63.66 -22.01 -33.24
C ALA A 14 -64.42 -23.33 -33.60
N SER A 15 -64.75 -24.16 -32.62
CA SER A 15 -65.73 -25.22 -32.77
C SER A 15 -66.95 -24.88 -31.92
N LEU A 16 -68.03 -24.55 -32.60
CA LEU A 16 -69.34 -24.31 -32.04
C LEU A 16 -69.99 -25.65 -31.71
N ILE A 17 -70.19 -26.06 -30.46
CA ILE A 17 -71.06 -27.10 -30.02
C ILE A 17 -72.04 -26.49 -29.05
N LEU A 18 -73.29 -26.41 -29.51
CA LEU A 18 -74.47 -26.00 -28.74
C LEU A 18 -74.99 -27.21 -28.01
N ALA A 19 -74.88 -27.33 -26.68
CA ALA A 19 -75.58 -28.29 -25.83
C ALA A 19 -76.02 -27.59 -24.54
N LEU A 20 -77.36 -27.78 -24.32
CA LEU A 20 -78.13 -27.27 -23.17
C LEU A 20 -77.54 -27.71 -21.82
N GLY A 21 -77.59 -26.77 -20.89
CA GLY A 21 -77.85 -27.13 -19.50
C GLY A 21 -76.69 -26.96 -18.53
N MET A 22 -76.91 -26.14 -17.59
CA MET A 22 -76.16 -25.78 -16.36
C MET A 22 -75.09 -24.74 -16.52
N ALA A 23 -75.43 -23.55 -16.11
CA ALA A 23 -74.43 -22.45 -15.86
C ALA A 23 -73.50 -22.83 -14.69
N VAL A 24 -72.46 -23.59 -15.00
CA VAL A 24 -71.32 -23.65 -14.12
C VAL A 24 -70.57 -22.35 -14.34
N ALA A 25 -70.63 -21.41 -13.39
CA ALA A 25 -69.83 -20.20 -13.42
C ALA A 25 -68.37 -20.62 -13.61
N PRO A 26 -67.67 -20.08 -14.63
CA PRO A 26 -66.23 -20.38 -14.78
C PRO A 26 -65.51 -19.89 -13.51
N THR A 27 -65.00 -20.84 -12.75
CA THR A 27 -64.07 -20.48 -11.69
C THR A 27 -62.92 -19.73 -12.32
N PRO A 28 -62.62 -18.50 -11.88
CA PRO A 28 -61.48 -17.80 -12.43
C PRO A 28 -60.24 -18.68 -12.24
N ALA A 29 -59.61 -19.06 -13.35
CA ALA A 29 -58.36 -19.77 -13.32
C ALA A 29 -57.34 -18.86 -12.61
N ALA A 30 -56.90 -19.27 -11.43
CA ALA A 30 -55.86 -18.53 -10.74
C ALA A 30 -54.63 -18.49 -11.66
N ALA A 31 -54.23 -17.29 -12.04
CA ALA A 31 -53.01 -17.12 -12.82
C ALA A 31 -51.83 -17.72 -12.03
N ALA A 32 -51.12 -18.65 -12.63
CA ALA A 32 -49.94 -19.20 -12.03
C ALA A 32 -48.89 -18.05 -11.83
N PRO A 33 -48.23 -17.99 -10.66
CA PRO A 33 -47.23 -16.98 -10.45
C PRO A 33 -46.10 -17.13 -11.48
N ALA A 34 -45.78 -16.03 -12.17
CA ALA A 34 -44.65 -15.99 -13.07
C ALA A 34 -43.38 -15.81 -12.25
N THR A 35 -42.48 -16.78 -12.28
CA THR A 35 -41.18 -16.71 -11.61
C THR A 35 -40.07 -16.51 -12.67
N GLY A 36 -39.20 -15.54 -12.45
CA GLY A 36 -38.03 -15.28 -13.27
C GLY A 36 -36.76 -15.38 -12.44
N ASN A 37 -35.69 -15.91 -13.02
CA ASN A 37 -34.37 -15.96 -12.39
C ASN A 37 -33.45 -14.99 -13.09
N THR A 38 -32.75 -14.17 -12.30
CA THR A 38 -31.69 -13.28 -12.80
C THR A 38 -30.37 -13.70 -12.16
N VAL A 39 -29.38 -13.99 -13.00
CA VAL A 39 -28.00 -14.24 -12.53
C VAL A 39 -27.30 -12.90 -12.36
N PHE A 40 -26.98 -12.56 -11.13
CA PHE A 40 -26.19 -11.38 -10.80
C PHE A 40 -24.73 -11.79 -10.63
N LYS A 41 -23.82 -11.09 -11.34
CA LYS A 41 -22.38 -11.32 -11.30
C LYS A 41 -21.64 -10.03 -11.08
N VAL A 42 -20.74 -10.00 -10.10
CA VAL A 42 -19.82 -8.88 -9.84
C VAL A 42 -18.41 -9.36 -10.14
N ILE A 43 -17.66 -8.57 -10.89
CA ILE A 43 -16.26 -8.83 -11.22
C ILE A 43 -15.45 -7.71 -10.59
N LEU A 44 -14.52 -8.07 -9.67
CA LEU A 44 -13.57 -7.15 -9.07
C LEU A 44 -12.23 -7.28 -9.78
N GLN A 45 -11.62 -6.14 -10.08
CA GLN A 45 -10.26 -6.07 -10.60
C GLN A 45 -9.26 -5.99 -9.43
N PRO A 46 -8.00 -6.43 -9.61
CA PRO A 46 -6.94 -6.20 -8.63
C PRO A 46 -6.79 -4.70 -8.33
N VAL A 47 -6.61 -4.37 -7.06
CA VAL A 47 -6.43 -2.98 -6.61
C VAL A 47 -5.45 -2.92 -5.45
N THR A 48 -4.64 -1.87 -5.40
CA THR A 48 -3.66 -1.61 -4.34
C THR A 48 -3.89 -0.23 -3.74
N LEU A 49 -4.01 -0.16 -2.42
CA LEU A 49 -4.06 1.07 -1.65
C LEU A 49 -2.78 1.15 -0.82
N LEU A 50 -1.93 2.13 -1.11
CA LEU A 50 -0.68 2.39 -0.41
C LEU A 50 -0.83 3.60 0.51
N TYR A 51 -0.48 3.42 1.79
CA TYR A 51 -0.37 4.47 2.80
C TYR A 51 1.11 4.64 3.14
N TYR A 52 1.60 5.87 3.13
CA TYR A 52 3.00 6.21 3.41
C TYR A 52 3.12 7.61 3.97
N TYR A 53 4.29 7.92 4.53
CA TYR A 53 4.59 9.25 5.04
C TYR A 53 5.09 10.16 3.93
N LYS A 54 4.50 11.35 3.82
CA LYS A 54 4.89 12.35 2.82
C LYS A 54 6.28 12.92 3.10
N GLU A 55 6.60 13.09 4.38
CA GLU A 55 7.82 13.71 4.86
C GLU A 55 8.29 13.00 6.13
N VAL A 56 9.58 12.92 6.31
CA VAL A 56 10.23 12.28 7.46
C VAL A 56 11.33 13.21 7.97
N ASP A 57 11.09 13.82 9.13
CA ASP A 57 12.08 14.64 9.82
C ASP A 57 12.66 13.84 11.00
N LEU A 58 13.94 13.49 10.90
CA LEU A 58 14.66 12.79 11.95
C LEU A 58 15.58 13.76 12.70
N THR A 59 15.30 13.97 13.98
CA THR A 59 16.20 14.68 14.87
C THR A 59 17.11 13.68 15.57
N ILE A 60 18.42 13.78 15.38
CA ILE A 60 19.42 12.97 16.06
C ILE A 60 20.02 13.80 17.20
N PRO A 61 19.64 13.52 18.46
CA PRO A 61 20.18 14.25 19.61
C PRO A 61 21.68 13.99 19.77
N SER A 62 22.42 14.96 20.33
CA SER A 62 23.84 14.85 20.58
C SER A 62 24.23 13.62 21.41
N GLY A 63 23.41 13.27 22.39
CA GLY A 63 23.63 12.05 23.19
C GLY A 63 23.54 10.75 22.37
N VAL A 64 22.76 10.72 21.29
CA VAL A 64 22.70 9.59 20.35
C VAL A 64 23.96 9.57 19.49
N LEU A 65 24.40 10.73 18.98
CA LEU A 65 25.63 10.84 18.19
C LEU A 65 26.87 10.41 19.00
N LEU A 66 26.94 10.80 20.28
CA LEU A 66 28.03 10.38 21.17
C LEU A 66 28.06 8.87 21.39
N LYS A 67 26.89 8.24 21.55
CA LYS A 67 26.80 6.77 21.66
C LYS A 67 27.24 6.08 20.36
N LEU A 68 26.81 6.58 19.20
CA LEU A 68 27.26 6.06 17.90
C LEU A 68 28.76 6.19 17.73
N ALA A 69 29.33 7.36 18.05
CA ALA A 69 30.77 7.60 18.01
C ALA A 69 31.55 6.70 18.98
N GLY A 70 30.96 6.34 20.10
CA GLY A 70 31.51 5.37 21.06
C GLY A 70 31.23 3.90 20.70
N GLY A 71 30.62 3.60 19.54
CA GLY A 71 30.30 2.24 19.13
C GLY A 71 29.16 1.60 19.94
N GLN A 72 28.32 2.38 20.60
CA GLN A 72 27.21 1.91 21.41
C GLN A 72 25.88 1.95 20.65
N PRO A 73 24.96 0.99 20.86
CA PRO A 73 23.63 1.06 20.34
C PRO A 73 22.90 2.36 20.77
N ALA A 74 22.16 2.98 19.86
CA ALA A 74 21.45 4.21 20.14
C ALA A 74 20.02 4.15 19.60
N ALA A 75 19.05 4.60 20.39
CA ALA A 75 17.66 4.70 19.99
C ALA A 75 17.29 6.18 19.79
N LEU A 76 16.66 6.50 18.65
CA LEU A 76 16.15 7.84 18.35
C LEU A 76 14.82 8.12 19.07
N GLY A 77 14.11 7.08 19.52
CA GLY A 77 12.80 7.21 20.08
C GLY A 77 11.70 7.43 19.01
N VAL A 78 10.60 8.03 19.43
CA VAL A 78 9.44 8.27 18.56
C VAL A 78 9.60 9.62 17.86
N GLN A 79 9.45 9.64 16.54
CA GLN A 79 9.51 10.83 15.70
C GLN A 79 8.11 11.18 15.18
N THR A 80 7.81 12.47 15.08
CA THR A 80 6.55 12.94 14.49
C THR A 80 6.72 13.13 13.00
N LEU A 81 5.82 12.56 12.20
CA LEU A 81 5.88 12.56 10.74
C LEU A 81 4.58 13.09 10.14
N THR A 82 4.68 13.58 8.91
CA THR A 82 3.51 13.96 8.13
C THR A 82 3.10 12.81 7.21
N ALA A 83 1.92 12.26 7.42
CA ALA A 83 1.37 11.21 6.55
C ALA A 83 0.87 11.78 5.21
N SER A 84 0.83 10.94 4.19
CA SER A 84 0.13 11.28 2.93
C SER A 84 -1.33 11.62 3.23
N GLY A 85 -1.79 12.78 2.77
CA GLY A 85 -3.12 13.30 3.10
C GLY A 85 -3.16 14.34 4.23
N GLY A 86 -2.01 14.73 4.80
CA GLY A 86 -1.90 15.86 5.70
C GLY A 86 -2.15 15.56 7.19
N SER A 87 -2.31 14.30 7.58
CA SER A 87 -2.39 13.91 8.99
C SER A 87 -1.00 13.73 9.58
N SER A 88 -0.76 14.30 10.77
CA SER A 88 0.44 14.00 11.55
C SER A 88 0.32 12.63 12.19
N SER A 89 1.42 11.87 12.17
CA SER A 89 1.51 10.60 12.87
C SER A 89 2.90 10.42 13.48
N THR A 90 3.04 9.44 14.38
CA THR A 90 4.32 9.12 15.02
C THR A 90 4.95 7.90 14.39
N LEU A 91 6.24 7.98 14.12
CA LEU A 91 7.07 6.89 13.60
C LEU A 91 8.09 6.49 14.66
N SER A 92 8.27 5.20 14.87
CA SER A 92 9.39 4.69 15.64
C SER A 92 10.62 4.56 14.74
N ALA A 93 11.71 5.21 15.14
CA ALA A 93 12.99 5.10 14.46
C ALA A 93 14.07 4.65 15.44
N SER A 94 14.97 3.78 14.98
CA SER A 94 16.11 3.34 15.76
C SER A 94 17.39 3.42 14.94
N LEU A 95 18.51 3.77 15.61
CA LEU A 95 19.85 3.68 15.07
C LEU A 95 20.65 2.65 15.85
N THR A 96 21.32 1.77 15.15
CA THR A 96 22.24 0.79 15.73
C THR A 96 23.63 0.96 15.15
N SER A 97 24.62 0.93 16.02
CA SER A 97 26.02 0.91 15.62
C SER A 97 26.38 -0.50 15.07
N PRO A 98 27.19 -0.60 14.01
CA PRO A 98 27.76 -1.87 13.61
C PRO A 98 28.64 -2.44 14.73
N ALA A 99 28.60 -3.76 14.90
CA ALA A 99 29.35 -4.44 15.94
C ALA A 99 30.88 -4.30 15.72
N GLY A 100 31.62 -3.94 16.74
CA GLY A 100 33.04 -4.23 16.87
C GLY A 100 34.08 -3.14 16.69
N ALA A 101 33.71 -1.87 16.32
CA ALA A 101 34.72 -0.81 16.23
C ALA A 101 34.17 0.57 16.62
N VAL A 102 34.88 1.26 17.50
CA VAL A 102 34.53 2.59 18.00
C VAL A 102 34.38 3.62 16.85
N ALA A 103 35.17 3.51 15.79
CA ALA A 103 35.10 4.40 14.63
C ALA A 103 34.01 3.98 13.61
N ALA A 104 33.52 2.75 13.65
CA ALA A 104 32.54 2.24 12.68
C ALA A 104 31.09 2.64 13.02
N GLY A 105 30.83 3.14 14.23
CA GLY A 105 29.49 3.55 14.64
C GLY A 105 28.98 4.80 13.92
N ILE A 106 29.90 5.63 13.41
CA ILE A 106 29.55 6.82 12.62
C ILE A 106 29.43 6.47 11.16
N SER A 107 30.26 5.58 10.63
CA SER A 107 30.21 5.12 9.24
C SER A 107 29.41 3.84 9.11
N GLY A 108 28.12 3.91 8.88
CA GLY A 108 27.25 2.75 8.66
C GLY A 108 26.30 2.43 9.79
N ALA A 109 25.87 3.45 10.53
CA ALA A 109 24.79 3.28 11.51
C ALA A 109 23.52 2.79 10.83
N ALA A 110 22.99 1.65 11.29
CA ALA A 110 21.77 1.08 10.73
C ALA A 110 20.55 1.85 11.26
N LEU A 111 19.83 2.53 10.37
CA LEU A 111 18.55 3.19 10.64
C LEU A 111 17.41 2.24 10.29
N THR A 112 16.50 2.08 11.22
CA THR A 112 15.22 1.36 10.99
C THR A 112 14.06 2.31 11.25
N LEU A 113 13.19 2.45 10.27
CA LEU A 113 11.92 3.16 10.33
C LEU A 113 10.80 2.13 10.39
N SER A 114 10.17 1.96 11.55
CA SER A 114 9.16 0.92 11.78
C SER A 114 7.79 1.36 11.28
N ASN A 115 7.04 0.45 10.65
CA ASN A 115 5.71 0.71 10.08
C ASN A 115 5.71 1.91 9.11
N PHE A 116 6.75 1.99 8.28
CA PHE A 116 6.96 3.11 7.37
C PHE A 116 5.92 3.17 6.25
N TRP A 117 5.35 2.05 5.88
CA TRP A 117 4.27 1.95 4.92
C TRP A 117 3.21 0.94 5.36
N ALA A 118 2.00 1.09 4.83
CA ALA A 118 0.92 0.13 4.98
C ALA A 118 0.19 -0.06 3.65
N VAL A 119 -0.20 -1.30 3.33
CA VAL A 119 -0.88 -1.64 2.08
C VAL A 119 -2.11 -2.49 2.35
N ARG A 120 -3.19 -2.17 1.65
CA ARG A 120 -4.35 -3.03 1.43
C ARG A 120 -4.46 -3.36 -0.04
N SER A 121 -4.77 -4.60 -0.37
CA SER A 121 -4.85 -5.00 -1.77
C SER A 121 -5.87 -6.10 -2.00
N ILE A 122 -6.49 -6.06 -3.19
CA ILE A 122 -7.18 -7.19 -3.80
C ILE A 122 -6.26 -7.73 -4.87
N THR A 123 -5.96 -9.01 -4.82
CA THR A 123 -5.12 -9.72 -5.78
C THR A 123 -5.95 -10.68 -6.62
N THR A 124 -5.40 -11.19 -7.70
CA THR A 124 -6.03 -12.25 -8.50
C THR A 124 -6.21 -13.52 -7.67
N ALA A 125 -7.40 -14.12 -7.73
CA ALA A 125 -7.71 -15.32 -6.97
C ALA A 125 -6.76 -16.48 -7.33
N GLY A 126 -6.19 -17.10 -6.30
CA GLY A 126 -5.41 -18.34 -6.41
C GLY A 126 -3.91 -18.19 -6.64
N SER A 127 -3.40 -17.04 -7.10
CA SER A 127 -1.97 -16.87 -7.39
C SER A 127 -1.45 -15.43 -7.24
N GLY A 128 -2.31 -14.47 -6.98
CA GLY A 128 -1.92 -13.06 -6.94
C GLY A 128 -1.21 -12.69 -5.63
N ASN A 129 -0.08 -12.00 -5.77
CA ASN A 129 0.65 -11.40 -4.66
C ASN A 129 0.70 -9.88 -4.79
N THR A 130 0.82 -9.22 -3.66
CA THR A 130 1.20 -7.82 -3.61
C THR A 130 2.68 -7.72 -3.30
N THR A 131 3.39 -6.93 -4.10
CA THR A 131 4.81 -6.65 -3.88
C THR A 131 5.00 -5.19 -3.51
N VAL A 132 5.87 -4.92 -2.54
CA VAL A 132 6.27 -3.56 -2.15
C VAL A 132 7.77 -3.45 -2.29
N SER A 133 8.23 -2.43 -2.98
CA SER A 133 9.65 -2.10 -3.13
C SER A 133 9.92 -0.65 -2.75
N VAL A 134 11.16 -0.38 -2.34
CA VAL A 134 11.64 0.96 -2.00
C VAL A 134 12.89 1.30 -2.81
N SER A 135 13.04 2.57 -3.16
CA SER A 135 14.19 3.06 -3.93
C SER A 135 14.46 4.53 -3.64
N PHE A 136 15.70 4.99 -3.79
CA PHE A 136 16.03 6.42 -3.79
C PHE A 136 15.84 7.10 -5.15
N LYS A 137 15.45 6.37 -6.19
CA LYS A 137 15.14 6.90 -7.53
C LYS A 137 13.80 6.38 -8.02
N SER A 138 13.06 7.20 -8.73
CA SER A 138 11.72 6.85 -9.23
C SER A 138 11.74 5.86 -10.40
N SER A 139 12.77 5.89 -11.22
CA SER A 139 12.84 5.13 -12.50
C SER A 139 13.81 3.96 -12.49
N THR A 140 14.70 3.89 -11.51
CA THR A 140 15.74 2.85 -11.41
C THR A 140 15.91 2.45 -9.96
N ALA A 141 16.01 1.16 -9.68
CA ALA A 141 16.31 0.69 -8.34
C ALA A 141 17.64 1.32 -7.86
N SER A 142 17.59 2.09 -6.77
CA SER A 142 18.76 2.69 -6.13
C SER A 142 18.66 2.52 -4.63
N THR A 143 19.68 1.93 -4.05
CA THR A 143 19.76 1.70 -2.60
C THR A 143 20.66 2.73 -1.88
N SER A 144 21.16 3.73 -2.62
CA SER A 144 22.03 4.77 -2.06
C SER A 144 21.59 6.17 -2.45
N ALA A 145 21.82 7.14 -1.54
CA ALA A 145 21.60 8.56 -1.73
C ALA A 145 22.56 9.35 -0.84
N THR A 146 22.63 10.67 -1.07
CA THR A 146 23.40 11.60 -0.23
C THR A 146 22.49 12.72 0.21
N LEU A 147 22.51 13.01 1.51
CA LEU A 147 21.95 14.22 2.09
C LEU A 147 23.04 15.28 2.18
N THR A 148 22.71 16.51 1.87
CA THR A 148 23.63 17.65 1.94
C THR A 148 23.13 18.65 2.97
N GLY A 149 24.02 19.25 3.72
CA GLY A 149 23.68 20.32 4.65
C GLY A 149 23.04 21.50 3.92
N THR A 150 21.96 22.05 4.49
CA THR A 150 21.15 23.09 3.86
C THR A 150 21.64 24.49 4.12
N THR A 151 22.56 24.68 5.09
CA THR A 151 23.20 25.98 5.34
C THR A 151 24.03 26.38 4.13
N SER A 152 23.89 27.62 3.69
CA SER A 152 24.62 28.17 2.53
C SER A 152 26.15 27.97 2.68
N GLY A 153 26.76 27.35 1.66
CA GLY A 153 28.19 27.03 1.66
C GLY A 153 28.55 25.74 2.42
N SER A 154 27.58 24.99 2.96
CA SER A 154 27.86 23.73 3.62
C SER A 154 28.37 22.70 2.60
N THR A 155 29.48 22.02 2.94
CA THR A 155 30.01 20.85 2.23
C THR A 155 29.82 19.57 3.02
N SER A 156 29.15 19.66 4.18
CA SER A 156 28.84 18.52 5.02
C SER A 156 27.80 17.61 4.36
N THR A 157 28.01 16.32 4.45
CA THR A 157 27.10 15.31 3.85
C THR A 157 26.86 14.14 4.78
N ILE A 158 25.72 13.48 4.59
CA ILE A 158 25.40 12.18 5.16
C ILE A 158 25.11 11.23 3.99
N ALA A 159 25.86 10.15 3.89
CA ALA A 159 25.59 9.14 2.88
C ALA A 159 24.60 8.10 3.41
N LEU A 160 23.62 7.76 2.59
CA LEU A 160 22.65 6.71 2.82
C LEU A 160 22.93 5.53 1.88
N SER A 161 22.85 4.30 2.40
CA SER A 161 23.10 3.10 1.62
C SER A 161 22.26 1.92 2.11
N ASN A 162 22.22 0.83 1.34
CA ASN A 162 21.53 -0.41 1.68
C ASN A 162 20.04 -0.20 2.01
N LEU A 163 19.36 0.68 1.27
CA LEU A 163 17.91 0.87 1.41
C LEU A 163 17.19 -0.43 1.11
N ALA A 164 16.37 -0.88 2.06
CA ALA A 164 15.59 -2.10 1.95
C ALA A 164 14.24 -1.97 2.66
N THR A 165 13.31 -2.86 2.35
CA THR A 165 12.02 -2.94 3.03
C THR A 165 11.78 -4.35 3.57
N SER A 166 11.11 -4.45 4.72
CA SER A 166 10.56 -5.71 5.20
C SER A 166 9.19 -5.99 4.57
N ASN A 167 8.77 -7.24 4.60
CA ASN A 167 7.45 -7.67 4.13
C ASN A 167 7.15 -7.26 2.66
N GLY A 168 8.18 -7.25 1.82
CA GLY A 168 8.09 -6.80 0.44
C GLY A 168 7.23 -7.69 -0.48
N SER A 169 6.70 -8.83 -0.02
CA SER A 169 5.77 -9.68 -0.78
C SER A 169 4.79 -10.36 0.17
N PHE A 170 3.50 -10.32 -0.15
CA PHE A 170 2.43 -10.92 0.66
C PHE A 170 1.18 -11.18 -0.18
N THR A 171 0.32 -12.08 0.28
CA THR A 171 -1.01 -12.32 -0.32
C THR A 171 -1.93 -11.13 -0.05
N GLY A 172 -2.85 -10.85 -0.96
CA GLY A 172 -3.80 -9.75 -0.83
C GLY A 172 -4.57 -9.77 0.48
N THR A 173 -4.64 -8.62 1.16
CA THR A 173 -5.29 -8.46 2.47
C THR A 173 -6.80 -8.26 2.39
N GLY A 174 -7.33 -7.97 1.19
CA GLY A 174 -8.68 -7.44 1.03
C GLY A 174 -8.78 -5.97 1.47
N LEU A 175 -9.80 -5.25 1.00
CA LEU A 175 -9.97 -3.83 1.35
C LEU A 175 -10.45 -3.60 2.78
N GLY A 176 -11.19 -4.57 3.34
CA GLY A 176 -11.69 -4.53 4.73
C GLY A 176 -10.75 -5.17 5.76
N GLY A 177 -9.69 -5.85 5.33
CA GLY A 177 -8.74 -6.52 6.21
C GLY A 177 -7.75 -5.58 6.88
N THR A 178 -6.96 -6.12 7.81
CA THR A 178 -5.84 -5.39 8.42
C THR A 178 -4.79 -5.09 7.35
N PRO A 179 -4.32 -3.83 7.22
CA PRO A 179 -3.26 -3.51 6.28
C PRO A 179 -1.98 -4.30 6.60
N GLN A 180 -1.29 -4.76 5.56
CA GLN A 180 0.09 -5.23 5.73
C GLN A 180 0.99 -4.02 5.91
N THR A 181 1.83 -4.04 6.94
CA THR A 181 2.80 -2.98 7.21
C THR A 181 4.22 -3.46 6.97
N GLY A 182 5.12 -2.53 6.67
CA GLY A 182 6.53 -2.82 6.52
C GLY A 182 7.43 -1.73 7.06
N ASN A 183 8.62 -2.15 7.45
CA ASN A 183 9.69 -1.26 7.88
C ASN A 183 10.56 -0.87 6.69
N VAL A 184 11.23 0.26 6.80
CA VAL A 184 12.31 0.66 5.89
C VAL A 184 13.61 0.69 6.69
N THR A 185 14.65 0.07 6.14
CA THR A 185 15.98 0.03 6.73
C THR A 185 16.99 0.61 5.77
N MET A 186 18.00 1.29 6.30
CA MET A 186 19.14 1.81 5.55
C MET A 186 20.34 2.03 6.47
N ASN A 187 21.52 2.13 5.91
CA ASN A 187 22.71 2.54 6.64
C ASN A 187 22.95 4.03 6.43
N MET A 188 23.36 4.72 7.49
CA MET A 188 23.77 6.13 7.50
C MET A 188 25.26 6.24 7.79
N ASP A 189 25.98 6.90 6.92
CA ASP A 189 27.37 7.30 7.16
C ASP A 189 27.41 8.80 7.52
N LEU A 190 27.73 9.04 8.78
CA LEU A 190 27.82 10.39 9.38
C LEU A 190 29.26 10.93 9.41
N SER A 191 30.24 10.21 8.85
CA SER A 191 31.66 10.57 8.91
C SER A 191 31.97 11.92 8.27
N ASN A 192 31.17 12.34 7.29
CA ASN A 192 31.30 13.64 6.62
C ASN A 192 30.31 14.70 7.15
N ALA A 193 29.57 14.41 8.22
CA ALA A 193 28.67 15.37 8.86
C ALA A 193 29.49 16.27 9.83
N ALA A 194 30.17 17.27 9.30
CA ALA A 194 31.09 18.13 10.05
C ALA A 194 30.38 19.26 10.80
N THR A 195 29.14 19.56 10.49
CA THR A 195 28.38 20.69 11.07
C THR A 195 27.02 20.19 11.63
N ALA A 196 26.57 20.85 12.70
CA ALA A 196 25.19 20.73 13.13
C ALA A 196 24.31 21.52 12.15
N ASP A 197 23.58 20.79 11.28
CA ASP A 197 22.81 21.35 10.17
C ASP A 197 21.55 20.51 9.93
N THR A 198 20.65 21.03 9.12
CA THR A 198 19.60 20.22 8.47
C THR A 198 20.19 19.58 7.22
N TYR A 199 20.08 18.28 7.10
CA TYR A 199 20.57 17.53 5.93
C TYR A 199 19.39 17.07 5.08
N ALA A 200 19.36 17.44 3.80
CA ALA A 200 18.27 17.16 2.89
C ALA A 200 18.77 16.68 1.52
N GLY A 201 17.86 16.23 0.66
CA GLY A 201 18.15 15.88 -0.74
C GLY A 201 17.90 14.42 -1.11
N ALA A 202 17.49 13.55 -0.18
CA ALA A 202 17.07 12.20 -0.50
C ALA A 202 15.53 12.09 -0.52
N THR A 203 15.02 11.30 -1.46
CA THR A 203 13.59 10.95 -1.55
C THR A 203 13.47 9.44 -1.59
N ILE A 204 12.62 8.88 -0.74
CA ILE A 204 12.30 7.45 -0.76
C ILE A 204 11.03 7.25 -1.59
N TYR A 205 11.14 6.53 -2.69
CA TYR A 205 10.03 6.10 -3.52
C TYR A 205 9.56 4.73 -3.05
N ILE A 206 8.26 4.57 -2.86
CA ILE A 206 7.63 3.32 -2.47
C ILE A 206 6.71 2.91 -3.62
N THR A 207 6.88 1.70 -4.13
CA THR A 207 6.02 1.14 -5.17
C THR A 207 5.34 -0.10 -4.64
N ALA A 208 4.01 -0.13 -4.72
CA ALA A 208 3.20 -1.30 -4.37
C ALA A 208 2.42 -1.76 -5.61
N THR A 209 2.53 -3.04 -5.96
CA THR A 209 1.88 -3.63 -7.13
C THR A 209 1.18 -4.92 -6.74
N SER A 210 -0.06 -5.09 -7.18
CA SER A 210 -0.84 -6.33 -7.03
C SER A 210 -1.06 -7.01 -8.39
N THR A 211 -0.90 -8.32 -8.43
CA THR A 211 -1.14 -9.17 -9.61
C THR A 211 -2.32 -10.10 -9.41
#